data_31a1951582ac79330a69a1c407c80b2d
#
_entry.id   31a1951582ac79330a69a1c407c80b2d
#
_cell.length_a   1.000
_cell.length_b   1.000
_cell.length_c   1.000
_cell.angle_alpha   90.00
_cell.angle_beta   90.00
_cell.angle_gamma   90.00
#
_symmetry.space_group_name_H-M   'P 1'
#
loop_
_entity.id
_entity.type
_entity.pdbx_description
1 polymer ?
#
loop_
_entity_poly.entity_id
_entity_poly.type
_entity_poly.pdbx_seq_one_letter_code
_entity_poly.pdbx_strand_id
1 'polypeptide(L)'
;MTISKLKIPYRAKYLPYLVSLLLTLLILAIHMAPNMDSMLNENNTRISHVFLKSQIEYHKELPPFARRPLTSFLIDSTIELFGVRAGFAFIFVNFCFLFLSGLLLFKLALDLKATRRQALLNMIVYFLSFSILFAFFPPIFSYDEPLQYCFIFLAIISYFKDKWALFVLFFSLALIARETSILLLPAFFLFAVKGNIDKNISFNVSQKWGMLLAPVLIYGIYIGAFILTNEQLEETQLELGSRFSCFLENFESFKNTSESLLSIHFTLSFYLCLIFVPPKRSNTLSENMFVKAFLLTAFINTPIVLLTAFARESRLFTLPLLLIWPVFFQLFDKDLSYFFSRRFHKELFATASKSLGIIVFMAFNFIGCFILYKNLGLGKNTYFAEYLFLLNTFLFTYVWSKLRRG
;
A
#
# COMPACT_ATOMS: atom_id res chain seq x y z
N MET A 1 14.77 -14.27 -21.50
CA MET A 1 13.62 -13.61 -22.13
C MET A 1 13.66 -12.14 -21.68
N THR A 2 13.99 -11.22 -22.58
CA THR A 2 14.15 -9.80 -22.17
C THR A 2 12.76 -9.19 -22.08
N ILE A 3 12.37 -8.68 -20.93
CA ILE A 3 11.08 -8.01 -20.68
C ILE A 3 10.80 -6.90 -21.73
N SER A 4 11.87 -6.38 -22.36
CA SER A 4 11.81 -5.39 -23.44
C SER A 4 11.08 -5.85 -24.71
N LYS A 5 10.88 -7.15 -24.94
CA LYS A 5 10.30 -7.70 -26.19
C LYS A 5 8.81 -8.03 -26.11
N LEU A 6 8.15 -7.87 -24.97
CA LEU A 6 6.70 -7.98 -24.88
C LEU A 6 6.04 -6.77 -25.58
N LYS A 7 5.86 -6.88 -26.90
CA LYS A 7 5.00 -5.95 -27.66
C LYS A 7 3.55 -6.23 -27.27
N ILE A 8 3.06 -5.49 -26.25
CA ILE A 8 1.62 -5.49 -25.96
C ILE A 8 0.93 -4.85 -27.16
N PRO A 9 0.00 -5.55 -27.82
CA PRO A 9 -0.65 -5.00 -28.99
C PRO A 9 -1.37 -3.69 -28.62
N TYR A 10 -1.09 -2.63 -29.36
CA TYR A 10 -1.59 -1.26 -29.15
C TYR A 10 -3.14 -1.19 -29.14
N ARG A 11 -3.80 -2.24 -29.65
CA ARG A 11 -5.25 -2.33 -29.83
C ARG A 11 -6.05 -2.83 -28.60
N ALA A 12 -5.42 -3.31 -27.55
CA ALA A 12 -6.18 -3.84 -26.41
C ALA A 12 -6.62 -2.72 -25.43
N LYS A 13 -7.60 -1.92 -25.85
CA LYS A 13 -8.22 -0.85 -25.02
C LYS A 13 -8.67 -1.37 -23.65
N TYR A 14 -9.13 -2.59 -23.58
CA TYR A 14 -9.67 -3.24 -22.37
C TYR A 14 -8.64 -3.97 -21.52
N LEU A 15 -7.36 -4.06 -21.96
CA LEU A 15 -6.32 -4.80 -21.24
C LEU A 15 -6.12 -4.33 -19.78
N PRO A 16 -6.11 -3.03 -19.43
CA PRO A 16 -5.97 -2.60 -18.05
C PRO A 16 -7.13 -3.09 -17.17
N TYR A 17 -8.35 -3.05 -17.69
CA TYR A 17 -9.54 -3.54 -16.96
C TYR A 17 -9.44 -5.04 -16.71
N LEU A 18 -9.05 -5.80 -17.74
CA LEU A 18 -8.88 -7.24 -17.63
C LEU A 18 -7.77 -7.60 -16.61
N VAL A 19 -6.61 -6.93 -16.67
CA VAL A 19 -5.49 -7.19 -15.76
C VAL A 19 -5.88 -6.82 -14.32
N SER A 20 -6.50 -5.66 -14.08
CA SER A 20 -6.97 -5.28 -12.76
C SER A 20 -8.00 -6.27 -12.21
N LEU A 21 -8.96 -6.69 -13.05
CA LEU A 21 -9.99 -7.67 -12.69
C LEU A 21 -9.37 -9.02 -12.33
N LEU A 22 -8.48 -9.55 -13.18
CA LEU A 22 -7.84 -10.84 -12.96
C LEU A 22 -6.98 -10.84 -11.70
N LEU A 23 -6.23 -9.76 -11.42
CA LEU A 23 -5.40 -9.67 -10.21
C LEU A 23 -6.26 -9.52 -8.95
N THR A 24 -7.34 -8.76 -9.00
CA THR A 24 -8.29 -8.66 -7.88
C THR A 24 -8.98 -10.00 -7.63
N LEU A 25 -9.42 -10.69 -8.69
CA LEU A 25 -9.99 -12.05 -8.58
C LEU A 25 -8.97 -13.06 -8.05
N LEU A 26 -7.70 -12.97 -8.47
CA LEU A 26 -6.63 -13.82 -7.96
C LEU A 26 -6.44 -13.64 -6.45
N ILE A 27 -6.40 -12.40 -5.96
CA ILE A 27 -6.32 -12.10 -4.53
C ILE A 27 -7.51 -12.71 -3.80
N LEU A 28 -8.72 -12.51 -4.30
CA LEU A 28 -9.91 -13.12 -3.71
C LEU A 28 -9.87 -14.64 -3.73
N ALA A 29 -9.50 -15.24 -4.87
CA ALA A 29 -9.45 -16.70 -4.98
C ALA A 29 -8.45 -17.32 -4.00
N ILE A 30 -7.27 -16.72 -3.84
CA ILE A 30 -6.26 -17.22 -2.90
C ILE A 30 -6.73 -17.11 -1.45
N HIS A 31 -7.44 -16.03 -1.10
CA HIS A 31 -7.73 -15.72 0.29
C HIS A 31 -9.14 -16.10 0.73
N MET A 32 -10.12 -15.99 -0.17
CA MET A 32 -11.53 -16.22 0.16
C MET A 32 -12.00 -17.63 -0.20
N ALA A 33 -11.55 -18.22 -1.30
CA ALA A 33 -12.02 -19.54 -1.71
C ALA A 33 -11.81 -20.63 -0.65
N PRO A 34 -10.70 -20.69 0.09
CA PRO A 34 -10.50 -21.65 1.17
C PRO A 34 -11.48 -21.49 2.34
N ASN A 35 -12.16 -20.34 2.45
CA ASN A 35 -13.09 -20.01 3.53
C ASN A 35 -14.54 -19.95 3.05
N MET A 36 -14.84 -20.39 1.84
CA MET A 36 -16.16 -20.27 1.22
C MET A 36 -17.25 -20.95 2.07
N ASP A 37 -16.98 -22.17 2.54
CA ASP A 37 -17.93 -22.91 3.39
C ASP A 37 -18.26 -22.17 4.69
N SER A 38 -17.25 -21.56 5.30
CA SER A 38 -17.43 -20.74 6.52
C SER A 38 -18.26 -19.50 6.27
N MET A 39 -18.12 -18.88 5.10
CA MET A 39 -18.92 -17.73 4.70
C MET A 39 -20.38 -18.10 4.46
N LEU A 40 -20.65 -19.30 3.92
CA LEU A 40 -21.99 -19.77 3.63
C LEU A 40 -22.67 -20.34 4.88
N ASN A 41 -21.94 -21.05 5.73
CA ASN A 41 -22.44 -21.82 6.84
C ASN A 41 -22.30 -21.14 8.22
N GLU A 42 -21.88 -19.85 8.24
CA GLU A 42 -21.74 -19.07 9.48
C GLU A 42 -20.73 -19.63 10.49
N ASN A 43 -19.84 -20.51 10.05
CA ASN A 43 -18.80 -21.05 10.92
C ASN A 43 -17.81 -19.94 11.33
N ASN A 44 -17.38 -19.98 12.59
CA ASN A 44 -16.46 -18.98 13.15
C ASN A 44 -15.02 -19.27 12.75
N THR A 45 -14.67 -18.92 11.52
CA THR A 45 -13.30 -18.98 10.97
C THR A 45 -12.78 -17.58 10.68
N ARG A 46 -11.50 -17.44 10.32
CA ARG A 46 -10.83 -16.14 10.11
C ARG A 46 -11.53 -15.21 9.13
N ILE A 47 -12.17 -15.75 8.08
CA ILE A 47 -12.93 -15.00 7.11
C ILE A 47 -14.27 -15.74 6.92
N SER A 48 -15.14 -15.60 7.90
CA SER A 48 -16.51 -16.11 7.87
C SER A 48 -17.50 -14.96 7.73
N HIS A 49 -18.74 -15.28 7.37
CA HIS A 49 -19.83 -14.30 7.40
C HIS A 49 -19.98 -13.65 8.78
N VAL A 50 -19.92 -14.45 9.86
CA VAL A 50 -20.00 -13.96 11.24
C VAL A 50 -18.84 -13.02 11.57
N PHE A 51 -17.61 -13.41 11.23
CA PHE A 51 -16.44 -12.57 11.44
C PHE A 51 -16.53 -11.23 10.68
N LEU A 52 -16.92 -11.26 9.39
CA LEU A 52 -17.04 -10.03 8.60
C LEU A 52 -18.16 -9.13 9.12
N LYS A 53 -19.28 -9.71 9.59
CA LYS A 53 -20.35 -8.97 10.24
C LYS A 53 -19.85 -8.30 11.53
N SER A 54 -19.13 -9.02 12.38
CA SER A 54 -18.58 -8.46 13.62
C SER A 54 -17.55 -7.35 13.33
N GLN A 55 -16.81 -7.42 12.23
CA GLN A 55 -15.92 -6.32 11.82
C GLN A 55 -16.69 -5.05 11.42
N ILE A 56 -17.83 -5.20 10.74
CA ILE A 56 -18.69 -4.06 10.38
C ILE A 56 -19.28 -3.42 11.65
N GLU A 57 -19.79 -4.24 12.58
CA GLU A 57 -20.31 -3.77 13.86
C GLU A 57 -19.22 -3.07 14.68
N TYR A 58 -18.05 -3.70 14.81
CA TYR A 58 -16.89 -3.12 15.47
C TYR A 58 -16.51 -1.74 14.91
N HIS A 59 -16.54 -1.56 13.58
CA HIS A 59 -16.25 -0.27 12.94
C HIS A 59 -17.36 0.77 13.15
N LYS A 60 -18.59 0.36 13.43
CA LYS A 60 -19.69 1.30 13.71
C LYS A 60 -19.75 1.73 15.18
N GLU A 61 -19.39 0.83 16.07
CA GLU A 61 -19.58 1.03 17.53
C GLU A 61 -18.36 1.70 18.18
N LEU A 62 -17.15 1.34 17.76
CA LEU A 62 -15.95 1.88 18.41
C LEU A 62 -15.60 3.29 17.90
N PRO A 63 -15.46 4.28 18.80
CA PRO A 63 -15.20 5.68 18.43
C PRO A 63 -14.07 5.91 17.43
N PRO A 64 -12.89 5.23 17.55
CA PRO A 64 -11.79 5.41 16.61
C PRO A 64 -12.14 5.04 15.18
N PHE A 65 -13.11 4.13 14.99
CA PHE A 65 -13.52 3.62 13.68
C PHE A 65 -14.87 4.20 13.24
N ALA A 66 -15.79 4.48 14.16
CA ALA A 66 -17.10 5.08 13.88
C ALA A 66 -17.00 6.44 13.16
N ARG A 67 -15.93 7.21 13.41
CA ARG A 67 -15.62 8.46 12.69
C ARG A 67 -15.14 8.26 11.26
N ARG A 68 -15.04 7.00 10.76
CA ARG A 68 -14.73 6.62 9.37
C ARG A 68 -15.93 5.95 8.71
N PRO A 69 -17.07 6.65 8.53
CA PRO A 69 -18.33 6.02 8.19
C PRO A 69 -18.43 5.55 6.74
N LEU A 70 -17.54 6.01 5.84
CA LEU A 70 -17.73 5.87 4.40
C LEU A 70 -17.80 4.40 3.95
N THR A 71 -16.90 3.54 4.43
CA THR A 71 -16.88 2.13 4.04
C THR A 71 -18.08 1.40 4.62
N SER A 72 -18.39 1.62 5.91
CA SER A 72 -19.57 1.03 6.56
C SER A 72 -20.86 1.44 5.88
N PHE A 73 -21.01 2.73 5.54
CA PHE A 73 -22.16 3.24 4.79
C PHE A 73 -22.32 2.57 3.43
N LEU A 74 -21.23 2.37 2.68
CA LEU A 74 -21.28 1.70 1.38
C LEU A 74 -21.63 0.22 1.50
N ILE A 75 -21.17 -0.45 2.56
CA ILE A 75 -21.53 -1.84 2.85
C ILE A 75 -23.02 -1.94 3.19
N ASP A 76 -23.53 -1.07 4.08
CA ASP A 76 -24.94 -1.06 4.44
C ASP A 76 -25.84 -0.75 3.25
N SER A 77 -25.49 0.26 2.44
CA SER A 77 -26.19 0.56 1.20
C SER A 77 -26.21 -0.62 0.23
N THR A 78 -25.13 -1.40 0.20
CA THR A 78 -25.07 -2.63 -0.62
C THR A 78 -26.00 -3.71 -0.09
N ILE A 79 -26.06 -3.88 1.24
CA ILE A 79 -26.99 -4.83 1.90
C ILE A 79 -28.44 -4.45 1.57
N GLU A 80 -28.78 -3.18 1.75
CA GLU A 80 -30.14 -2.67 1.53
C GLU A 80 -30.56 -2.76 0.06
N LEU A 81 -29.67 -2.38 -0.88
CA LEU A 81 -29.99 -2.40 -2.31
C LEU A 81 -30.15 -3.80 -2.89
N PHE A 82 -29.30 -4.74 -2.46
CA PHE A 82 -29.21 -6.07 -3.09
C PHE A 82 -29.79 -7.19 -2.22
N GLY A 83 -30.18 -6.91 -0.97
CA GLY A 83 -30.68 -7.93 -0.03
C GLY A 83 -29.68 -9.03 0.29
N VAL A 84 -28.34 -8.73 0.20
CA VAL A 84 -27.28 -9.71 0.40
C VAL A 84 -26.82 -9.75 1.87
N ARG A 85 -26.18 -10.85 2.27
CA ARG A 85 -25.56 -10.96 3.60
C ARG A 85 -24.41 -9.99 3.78
N ALA A 86 -24.20 -9.48 4.99
CA ALA A 86 -23.17 -8.51 5.34
C ALA A 86 -21.76 -8.94 4.88
N GLY A 87 -21.39 -10.21 5.02
CA GLY A 87 -20.11 -10.72 4.56
C GLY A 87 -19.90 -10.61 3.03
N PHE A 88 -20.95 -10.85 2.25
CA PHE A 88 -20.88 -10.67 0.79
C PHE A 88 -20.81 -9.20 0.41
N ALA A 89 -21.59 -8.34 1.07
CA ALA A 89 -21.54 -6.89 0.86
C ALA A 89 -20.14 -6.34 1.18
N PHE A 90 -19.55 -6.75 2.29
CA PHE A 90 -18.18 -6.40 2.68
C PHE A 90 -17.17 -6.76 1.59
N ILE A 91 -17.21 -8.02 1.11
CA ILE A 91 -16.28 -8.49 0.07
C ILE A 91 -16.52 -7.73 -1.24
N PHE A 92 -17.77 -7.55 -1.63
CA PHE A 92 -18.12 -6.86 -2.88
C PHE A 92 -17.63 -5.42 -2.89
N VAL A 93 -17.85 -4.66 -1.83
CA VAL A 93 -17.40 -3.26 -1.70
C VAL A 93 -15.87 -3.19 -1.77
N ASN A 94 -15.17 -4.01 -0.97
CA ASN A 94 -13.71 -4.05 -1.00
C ASN A 94 -13.15 -4.50 -2.35
N PHE A 95 -13.79 -5.48 -3.00
CA PHE A 95 -13.44 -5.91 -4.35
C PHE A 95 -13.54 -4.76 -5.35
N CYS A 96 -14.66 -4.04 -5.35
CA CYS A 96 -14.88 -2.93 -6.27
C CYS A 96 -13.83 -1.84 -6.10
N PHE A 97 -13.49 -1.46 -4.86
CA PHE A 97 -12.49 -0.44 -4.61
C PHE A 97 -11.06 -0.93 -4.85
N LEU A 98 -10.76 -2.18 -4.58
CA LEU A 98 -9.45 -2.75 -4.93
C LEU A 98 -9.27 -2.80 -6.46
N PHE A 99 -10.28 -3.23 -7.20
CA PHE A 99 -10.28 -3.19 -8.66
C PHE A 99 -10.13 -1.77 -9.20
N LEU A 100 -10.90 -0.82 -8.65
CA LEU A 100 -10.88 0.58 -9.07
C LEU A 100 -9.55 1.26 -8.76
N SER A 101 -8.95 0.97 -7.60
CA SER A 101 -7.64 1.53 -7.22
C SER A 101 -6.54 1.14 -8.19
N GLY A 102 -6.54 -0.11 -8.70
CA GLY A 102 -5.62 -0.54 -9.75
C GLY A 102 -5.80 0.26 -11.06
N LEU A 103 -7.04 0.51 -11.47
CA LEU A 103 -7.34 1.32 -12.66
C LEU A 103 -6.95 2.79 -12.47
N LEU A 104 -7.19 3.35 -11.29
CA LEU A 104 -6.80 4.72 -10.97
C LEU A 104 -5.28 4.88 -10.95
N LEU A 105 -4.55 3.89 -10.40
CA LEU A 105 -3.09 3.85 -10.47
C LEU A 105 -2.59 3.80 -11.92
N PHE A 106 -3.19 2.93 -12.76
CA PHE A 106 -2.85 2.86 -14.18
C PHE A 106 -3.05 4.21 -14.87
N LYS A 107 -4.20 4.86 -14.63
CA LYS A 107 -4.50 6.18 -15.18
C LYS A 107 -3.52 7.24 -14.69
N LEU A 108 -3.23 7.26 -13.39
CA LEU A 108 -2.26 8.19 -12.80
C LEU A 108 -0.88 8.01 -13.43
N ALA A 109 -0.42 6.77 -13.62
CA ALA A 109 0.85 6.50 -14.28
C ALA A 109 0.91 7.07 -15.72
N LEU A 110 -0.18 6.93 -16.49
CA LEU A 110 -0.28 7.54 -17.82
C LEU A 110 -0.28 9.06 -17.78
N ASP A 111 -1.01 9.66 -16.82
CA ASP A 111 -1.03 11.12 -16.61
C ASP A 111 0.38 11.64 -16.25
N LEU A 112 1.20 10.82 -15.58
CA LEU A 112 2.61 11.05 -15.26
C LEU A 112 3.58 10.65 -16.40
N LYS A 113 3.07 10.50 -17.63
CA LYS A 113 3.83 10.22 -18.87
C LYS A 113 4.51 8.84 -18.90
N ALA A 114 4.05 7.86 -18.09
CA ALA A 114 4.45 6.47 -18.26
C ALA A 114 3.95 5.93 -19.61
N THR A 115 4.73 5.09 -20.24
CA THR A 115 4.23 4.30 -21.36
C THR A 115 3.13 3.36 -20.89
N ARG A 116 2.20 2.96 -21.79
CA ARG A 116 1.13 2.03 -21.44
C ARG A 116 1.64 0.72 -20.83
N ARG A 117 2.78 0.22 -21.30
CA ARG A 117 3.45 -0.94 -20.75
C ARG A 117 3.92 -0.69 -19.31
N GLN A 118 4.60 0.42 -19.06
CA GLN A 118 5.05 0.80 -17.71
C GLN A 118 3.87 0.96 -16.76
N ALA A 119 2.79 1.60 -17.20
CA ALA A 119 1.59 1.77 -16.39
C ALA A 119 0.93 0.42 -16.01
N LEU A 120 0.88 -0.54 -16.95
CA LEU A 120 0.41 -1.91 -16.65
C LEU A 120 1.33 -2.62 -15.65
N LEU A 121 2.64 -2.50 -15.81
CA LEU A 121 3.60 -3.10 -14.90
C LEU A 121 3.57 -2.44 -13.51
N ASN A 122 3.35 -1.13 -13.42
CA ASN A 122 3.12 -0.42 -12.17
C ASN A 122 1.90 -1.00 -11.42
N MET A 123 0.80 -1.23 -12.15
CA MET A 123 -0.40 -1.84 -11.60
C MET A 123 -0.15 -3.27 -11.10
N ILE A 124 0.65 -4.08 -11.84
CA ILE A 124 1.03 -5.43 -11.41
C ILE A 124 1.85 -5.38 -10.12
N VAL A 125 2.84 -4.48 -10.01
CA VAL A 125 3.64 -4.30 -8.79
C VAL A 125 2.77 -3.85 -7.61
N TYR A 126 1.79 -2.98 -7.84
CA TYR A 126 0.82 -2.59 -6.83
C TYR A 126 0.09 -3.81 -6.26
N PHE A 127 -0.53 -4.64 -7.11
CA PHE A 127 -1.27 -5.82 -6.67
C PHE A 127 -0.38 -6.90 -6.03
N LEU A 128 0.88 -7.02 -6.46
CA LEU A 128 1.84 -7.97 -5.89
C LEU A 128 2.57 -7.43 -4.64
N SER A 129 2.37 -6.18 -4.27
CA SER A 129 2.91 -5.63 -3.02
C SER A 129 2.27 -6.31 -1.83
N PHE A 130 3.07 -6.59 -0.79
CA PHE A 130 2.65 -7.42 0.35
C PHE A 130 1.30 -7.00 0.96
N SER A 131 1.14 -5.72 1.27
CA SER A 131 -0.06 -5.18 1.90
C SER A 131 -1.31 -5.21 1.00
N ILE A 132 -1.14 -5.32 -0.31
CA ILE A 132 -2.25 -5.46 -1.26
C ILE A 132 -2.53 -6.94 -1.53
N LEU A 133 -1.49 -7.73 -1.80
CA LEU A 133 -1.60 -9.16 -2.07
C LEU A 133 -2.27 -9.92 -0.92
N PHE A 134 -1.97 -9.52 0.32
CA PHE A 134 -2.51 -10.13 1.53
C PHE A 134 -3.61 -9.30 2.22
N ALA A 135 -4.26 -8.40 1.49
CA ALA A 135 -5.24 -7.44 2.01
C ALA A 135 -6.38 -8.05 2.83
N PHE A 136 -6.72 -9.32 2.61
CA PHE A 136 -7.81 -10.02 3.31
C PHE A 136 -7.34 -10.99 4.39
N PHE A 137 -6.07 -10.97 4.77
CA PHE A 137 -5.53 -11.79 5.86
C PHE A 137 -5.02 -10.94 7.02
N PRO A 138 -5.27 -11.36 8.27
CA PRO A 138 -4.55 -10.79 9.41
C PRO A 138 -3.03 -11.04 9.26
N PRO A 139 -2.19 -10.07 9.61
CA PRO A 139 -2.46 -8.75 10.22
C PRO A 139 -2.73 -7.61 9.24
N ILE A 140 -3.03 -7.90 7.98
CA ILE A 140 -3.19 -6.88 6.93
C ILE A 140 -4.65 -6.52 6.70
N PHE A 141 -5.58 -7.25 7.24
CA PHE A 141 -7.00 -7.21 6.94
C PHE A 141 -7.53 -5.78 6.68
N SER A 142 -7.78 -5.48 5.39
CA SER A 142 -8.18 -4.13 4.95
C SER A 142 -9.68 -3.92 5.10
N TYR A 143 -10.08 -2.75 5.60
CA TYR A 143 -11.45 -2.29 5.69
C TYR A 143 -11.62 -0.98 4.91
N ASP A 144 -10.95 0.08 5.34
CA ASP A 144 -11.04 1.42 4.76
C ASP A 144 -9.98 1.69 3.68
N GLU A 145 -8.90 0.91 3.64
CA GLU A 145 -7.75 1.18 2.79
C GLU A 145 -8.05 1.16 1.31
N PRO A 146 -8.83 0.22 0.73
CA PRO A 146 -9.11 0.23 -0.71
C PRO A 146 -9.84 1.51 -1.16
N LEU A 147 -10.80 1.98 -0.34
CA LEU A 147 -11.52 3.23 -0.58
C LEU A 147 -10.59 4.45 -0.42
N GLN A 148 -9.79 4.48 0.65
CA GLN A 148 -8.78 5.51 0.89
C GLN A 148 -7.83 5.64 -0.30
N TYR A 149 -7.30 4.52 -0.84
CA TYR A 149 -6.39 4.53 -1.98
C TYR A 149 -7.03 5.12 -3.24
N CYS A 150 -8.31 4.79 -3.49
CA CYS A 150 -9.05 5.39 -4.60
C CYS A 150 -9.11 6.91 -4.48
N PHE A 151 -9.46 7.43 -3.31
CA PHE A 151 -9.55 8.87 -3.09
C PHE A 151 -8.18 9.56 -3.16
N ILE A 152 -7.12 8.92 -2.63
CA ILE A 152 -5.77 9.46 -2.73
C ILE A 152 -5.30 9.52 -4.19
N PHE A 153 -5.52 8.47 -5.00
CA PHE A 153 -5.15 8.50 -6.42
C PHE A 153 -5.95 9.56 -7.18
N LEU A 154 -7.24 9.73 -6.89
CA LEU A 154 -8.06 10.81 -7.47
C LEU A 154 -7.57 12.19 -7.03
N ALA A 155 -7.16 12.36 -5.77
CA ALA A 155 -6.56 13.60 -5.28
C ALA A 155 -5.24 13.91 -6.00
N ILE A 156 -4.35 12.93 -6.15
CA ILE A 156 -3.08 13.10 -6.87
C ILE A 156 -3.33 13.46 -8.35
N ILE A 157 -4.26 12.75 -9.03
CA ILE A 157 -4.65 13.06 -10.42
C ILE A 157 -5.17 14.50 -10.51
N SER A 158 -6.02 14.91 -9.57
CA SER A 158 -6.61 16.25 -9.56
C SER A 158 -5.56 17.33 -9.30
N TYR A 159 -4.62 17.05 -8.39
CA TYR A 159 -3.48 17.92 -8.10
C TYR A 159 -2.62 18.20 -9.34
N PHE A 160 -2.20 17.13 -10.05
CA PHE A 160 -1.35 17.28 -11.25
C PHE A 160 -2.08 17.83 -12.48
N LYS A 161 -3.42 17.86 -12.45
CA LYS A 161 -4.25 18.50 -13.47
C LYS A 161 -4.73 19.91 -13.08
N ASP A 162 -4.18 20.48 -12.00
CA ASP A 162 -4.54 21.79 -11.45
C ASP A 162 -6.06 21.95 -11.17
N LYS A 163 -6.75 20.82 -10.92
CA LYS A 163 -8.18 20.78 -10.56
C LYS A 163 -8.35 20.88 -9.04
N TRP A 164 -8.06 22.05 -8.49
CA TRP A 164 -7.95 22.26 -7.04
C TRP A 164 -9.21 21.92 -6.25
N ALA A 165 -10.41 22.26 -6.78
CA ALA A 165 -11.67 21.91 -6.12
C ALA A 165 -11.83 20.38 -6.01
N LEU A 166 -11.47 19.62 -7.05
CA LEU A 166 -11.50 18.17 -7.01
C LEU A 166 -10.42 17.60 -6.09
N PHE A 167 -9.24 18.23 -6.03
CA PHE A 167 -8.20 17.86 -5.07
C PHE A 167 -8.73 18.01 -3.63
N VAL A 168 -9.30 19.17 -3.28
CA VAL A 168 -9.86 19.42 -1.96
C VAL A 168 -10.95 18.39 -1.65
N LEU A 169 -11.87 18.14 -2.57
CA LEU A 169 -12.93 17.14 -2.41
C LEU A 169 -12.36 15.74 -2.13
N PHE A 170 -11.52 15.23 -3.03
CA PHE A 170 -11.03 13.85 -2.91
C PHE A 170 -10.06 13.66 -1.75
N PHE A 171 -9.25 14.65 -1.43
CA PHE A 171 -8.35 14.53 -0.28
C PHE A 171 -9.12 14.65 1.06
N SER A 172 -10.17 15.46 1.13
CA SER A 172 -11.10 15.47 2.28
C SER A 172 -11.79 14.12 2.46
N LEU A 173 -12.28 13.52 1.37
CA LEU A 173 -12.89 12.18 1.41
C LEU A 173 -11.86 11.11 1.81
N ALA A 174 -10.59 11.23 1.39
CA ALA A 174 -9.52 10.34 1.83
C ALA A 174 -9.26 10.46 3.33
N LEU A 175 -9.31 11.66 3.90
CA LEU A 175 -9.18 11.91 5.35
C LEU A 175 -10.36 11.34 6.13
N ILE A 176 -11.60 11.50 5.63
CA ILE A 176 -12.80 10.93 6.25
C ILE A 176 -12.80 9.40 6.16
N ALA A 177 -12.34 8.83 5.01
CA ALA A 177 -12.17 7.39 4.89
C ALA A 177 -11.10 6.88 5.87
N ARG A 178 -10.00 7.61 6.04
CA ARG A 178 -8.95 7.27 6.99
C ARG A 178 -8.04 8.48 7.28
N GLU A 179 -8.01 8.91 8.53
CA GLU A 179 -7.27 10.10 8.99
C GLU A 179 -5.76 10.03 8.70
N THR A 180 -5.19 8.82 8.60
CA THR A 180 -3.76 8.64 8.27
C THR A 180 -3.38 9.26 6.92
N SER A 181 -4.36 9.54 6.03
CA SER A 181 -4.13 10.27 4.77
C SER A 181 -3.43 11.62 4.98
N ILE A 182 -3.57 12.24 6.16
CA ILE A 182 -2.90 13.51 6.51
C ILE A 182 -1.37 13.40 6.38
N LEU A 183 -0.80 12.21 6.58
CA LEU A 183 0.64 11.95 6.49
C LEU A 183 1.20 12.10 5.07
N LEU A 184 0.33 12.21 4.05
CA LEU A 184 0.71 12.57 2.68
C LEU A 184 0.82 14.07 2.44
N LEU A 185 0.32 14.90 3.35
CA LEU A 185 0.32 16.35 3.19
C LEU A 185 1.73 16.93 2.97
N PRO A 186 2.79 16.52 3.72
CA PRO A 186 4.16 16.95 3.47
C PRO A 186 4.65 16.66 2.04
N ALA A 187 4.22 15.54 1.44
CA ALA A 187 4.54 15.21 0.05
C ALA A 187 3.87 16.19 -0.93
N PHE A 188 2.61 16.58 -0.69
CA PHE A 188 1.94 17.59 -1.51
C PHE A 188 2.59 18.96 -1.37
N PHE A 189 3.03 19.35 -0.18
CA PHE A 189 3.83 20.57 0.01
C PHE A 189 5.15 20.51 -0.75
N LEU A 190 5.84 19.37 -0.74
CA LEU A 190 7.05 19.17 -1.52
C LEU A 190 6.79 19.36 -3.03
N PHE A 191 5.69 18.82 -3.55
CA PHE A 191 5.26 19.03 -4.93
C PHE A 191 4.94 20.50 -5.22
N ALA A 192 4.27 21.21 -4.31
CA ALA A 192 3.91 22.61 -4.49
C ALA A 192 5.14 23.55 -4.56
N VAL A 193 6.15 23.32 -3.70
CA VAL A 193 7.36 24.15 -3.65
C VAL A 193 8.26 23.92 -4.88
N LYS A 194 8.38 22.68 -5.36
CA LYS A 194 9.29 22.32 -6.46
C LYS A 194 8.61 22.16 -7.81
N GLY A 195 7.28 22.14 -7.83
CA GLY A 195 6.46 21.74 -8.99
C GLY A 195 6.22 22.84 -10.03
N ASN A 196 6.95 23.96 -10.04
CA ASN A 196 6.91 24.94 -11.15
C ASN A 196 7.55 24.37 -12.44
N ILE A 197 7.19 23.14 -12.82
CA ILE A 197 7.77 22.44 -13.96
C ILE A 197 7.11 22.86 -15.28
N ASP A 198 5.85 23.31 -15.27
CA ASP A 198 5.17 23.87 -16.45
C ASP A 198 4.59 25.26 -16.12
N LYS A 199 5.21 26.27 -16.75
CA LYS A 199 5.06 27.71 -16.48
C LYS A 199 3.72 28.36 -16.84
N ASN A 200 2.64 27.63 -17.11
CA ASN A 200 1.44 28.20 -17.70
C ASN A 200 0.27 28.55 -16.77
N ILE A 201 0.34 28.25 -15.48
CA ILE A 201 -0.71 28.66 -14.53
C ILE A 201 -0.08 29.28 -13.29
N SER A 202 -0.15 30.64 -13.23
CA SER A 202 0.35 31.42 -12.11
C SER A 202 -0.68 31.51 -10.97
N PHE A 203 -0.88 30.40 -10.23
CA PHE A 203 -1.45 30.55 -8.90
C PHE A 203 -0.41 31.16 -7.97
N ASN A 204 -0.78 32.19 -7.21
CA ASN A 204 0.04 32.71 -6.13
C ASN A 204 0.40 31.57 -5.17
N VAL A 205 1.66 31.51 -4.72
CA VAL A 205 2.15 30.47 -3.79
C VAL A 205 1.22 30.35 -2.57
N SER A 206 0.69 31.48 -2.04
CA SER A 206 -0.24 31.50 -0.92
C SER A 206 -1.58 30.79 -1.21
N GLN A 207 -2.11 30.89 -2.43
CA GLN A 207 -3.35 30.20 -2.82
C GLN A 207 -3.16 28.68 -2.87
N LYS A 208 -2.01 28.21 -3.35
CA LYS A 208 -1.67 26.76 -3.33
C LYS A 208 -1.62 26.24 -1.90
N TRP A 209 -1.04 26.97 -0.96
CA TRP A 209 -0.99 26.59 0.44
C TRP A 209 -2.39 26.53 1.06
N GLY A 210 -3.24 27.49 0.78
CA GLY A 210 -4.63 27.49 1.24
C GLY A 210 -5.38 26.25 0.74
N MET A 211 -5.25 25.90 -0.54
CA MET A 211 -5.91 24.74 -1.11
C MET A 211 -5.36 23.40 -0.56
N LEU A 212 -4.08 23.34 -0.18
CA LEU A 212 -3.51 22.14 0.47
C LEU A 212 -3.99 21.96 1.89
N LEU A 213 -4.24 23.04 2.63
CA LEU A 213 -4.73 23.03 4.00
C LEU A 213 -6.26 22.87 4.09
N ALA A 214 -7.00 23.27 3.06
CA ALA A 214 -8.46 23.20 3.06
C ALA A 214 -9.04 21.81 3.40
N PRO A 215 -8.52 20.67 2.87
CA PRO A 215 -9.00 19.36 3.26
C PRO A 215 -8.83 19.05 4.75
N VAL A 216 -7.73 19.54 5.36
CA VAL A 216 -7.47 19.34 6.80
C VAL A 216 -8.46 20.15 7.63
N LEU A 217 -8.78 21.37 7.21
CA LEU A 217 -9.80 22.19 7.87
C LEU A 217 -11.20 21.56 7.76
N ILE A 218 -11.57 21.07 6.57
CA ILE A 218 -12.84 20.35 6.35
C ILE A 218 -12.91 19.12 7.25
N TYR A 219 -11.84 18.35 7.30
CA TYR A 219 -11.76 17.17 8.17
C TYR A 219 -11.82 17.56 9.66
N GLY A 220 -11.15 18.63 10.08
CA GLY A 220 -11.21 19.16 11.45
C GLY A 220 -12.63 19.57 11.85
N ILE A 221 -13.37 20.25 10.96
CA ILE A 221 -14.78 20.60 11.18
C ILE A 221 -15.63 19.33 11.29
N TYR A 222 -15.42 18.36 10.40
CA TYR A 222 -16.12 17.07 10.42
C TYR A 222 -15.92 16.33 11.75
N ILE A 223 -14.67 16.18 12.21
CA ILE A 223 -14.34 15.50 13.46
C ILE A 223 -14.90 16.27 14.66
N GLY A 224 -14.79 17.61 14.67
CA GLY A 224 -15.37 18.44 15.73
C GLY A 224 -16.88 18.25 15.83
N ALA A 225 -17.59 18.31 14.70
CA ALA A 225 -19.03 18.05 14.65
C ALA A 225 -19.35 16.62 15.12
N PHE A 226 -18.61 15.61 14.66
CA PHE A 226 -18.82 14.22 15.05
C PHE A 226 -18.68 14.01 16.56
N ILE A 227 -17.61 14.54 17.18
CA ILE A 227 -17.36 14.41 18.63
C ILE A 227 -18.47 15.11 19.43
N LEU A 228 -18.89 16.30 19.02
CA LEU A 228 -19.93 17.06 19.70
C LEU A 228 -21.31 16.41 19.59
N THR A 229 -21.64 15.87 18.42
CA THR A 229 -22.96 15.25 18.17
C THR A 229 -23.10 13.90 18.87
N ASN A 230 -22.00 13.14 19.02
CA ASN A 230 -22.04 11.81 19.63
C ASN A 230 -21.56 11.77 21.09
N GLU A 231 -21.33 12.93 21.71
CA GLU A 231 -20.88 13.04 23.11
C GLU A 231 -19.60 12.23 23.44
N GLN A 232 -18.70 12.05 22.44
CA GLN A 232 -17.52 11.17 22.53
C GLN A 232 -16.24 11.90 22.96
N LEU A 233 -16.36 13.04 23.65
CA LEU A 233 -15.19 13.83 24.03
C LEU A 233 -14.27 13.08 25.02
N GLU A 234 -14.85 12.49 26.06
CA GLU A 234 -14.09 11.75 27.09
C GLU A 234 -13.45 10.49 26.50
N GLU A 235 -14.20 9.72 25.71
CA GLU A 235 -13.68 8.52 25.04
C GLU A 235 -12.55 8.84 24.08
N THR A 236 -12.66 9.94 23.32
CA THR A 236 -11.60 10.40 22.42
C THR A 236 -10.33 10.81 23.18
N GLN A 237 -10.46 11.43 24.35
CA GLN A 237 -9.31 11.79 25.19
C GLN A 237 -8.63 10.56 25.77
N LEU A 238 -9.40 9.58 26.25
CA LEU A 238 -8.88 8.30 26.76
C LEU A 238 -8.15 7.53 25.64
N GLU A 239 -8.75 7.48 24.45
CA GLU A 239 -8.14 6.86 23.26
C GLU A 239 -6.79 7.49 22.90
N LEU A 240 -6.73 8.82 22.85
CA LEU A 240 -5.47 9.52 22.54
C LEU A 240 -4.39 9.22 23.57
N GLY A 241 -4.76 9.15 24.85
CA GLY A 241 -3.83 8.80 25.94
C GLY A 241 -3.32 7.36 25.83
N SER A 242 -4.20 6.42 25.46
CA SER A 242 -3.85 5.00 25.33
C SER A 242 -3.04 4.66 24.08
N ARG A 243 -3.11 5.47 23.03
CA ARG A 243 -2.38 5.18 21.76
C ARG A 243 -0.87 5.06 21.94
N PHE A 244 -0.27 5.81 22.85
CA PHE A 244 1.16 5.71 23.10
C PHE A 244 1.58 4.42 23.80
N SER A 245 0.65 3.67 24.42
CA SER A 245 0.93 2.33 24.94
C SER A 245 1.26 1.33 23.82
N CYS A 246 0.73 1.55 22.60
CA CYS A 246 1.02 0.71 21.43
C CYS A 246 2.54 0.61 21.16
N PHE A 247 3.30 1.66 21.45
CA PHE A 247 4.77 1.60 21.31
C PHE A 247 5.38 0.53 22.21
N LEU A 248 4.99 0.48 23.48
CA LEU A 248 5.48 -0.54 24.41
C LEU A 248 5.03 -1.93 23.95
N GLU A 249 3.78 -2.09 23.58
CA GLU A 249 3.23 -3.36 23.11
C GLU A 249 3.91 -3.87 21.83
N ASN A 250 4.33 -2.99 20.92
CA ASN A 250 5.08 -3.37 19.72
C ASN A 250 6.43 -4.02 20.01
N PHE A 251 7.00 -3.76 21.22
CA PHE A 251 8.32 -4.24 21.63
C PHE A 251 8.29 -5.04 22.95
N GLU A 252 7.13 -5.35 23.50
CA GLU A 252 6.95 -6.04 24.77
C GLU A 252 7.51 -7.47 24.74
N SER A 253 7.41 -8.14 23.60
CA SER A 253 7.88 -9.51 23.42
C SER A 253 8.73 -9.65 22.16
N PHE A 254 9.57 -10.71 22.12
CA PHE A 254 10.33 -11.04 20.92
C PHE A 254 9.41 -11.24 19.70
N LYS A 255 8.23 -11.84 19.90
CA LYS A 255 7.24 -12.04 18.85
C LYS A 255 6.72 -10.71 18.31
N ASN A 256 6.25 -9.80 19.19
CA ASN A 256 5.71 -8.50 18.80
C ASN A 256 6.76 -7.64 18.09
N THR A 257 8.00 -7.64 18.61
CA THR A 257 9.14 -6.97 17.98
C THR A 257 9.42 -7.51 16.58
N SER A 258 9.46 -8.85 16.44
CA SER A 258 9.71 -9.48 15.15
C SER A 258 8.60 -9.20 14.14
N GLU A 259 7.33 -9.31 14.54
CA GLU A 259 6.18 -9.00 13.68
C GLU A 259 6.18 -7.53 13.23
N SER A 260 6.50 -6.61 14.14
CA SER A 260 6.59 -5.17 13.84
C SER A 260 7.71 -4.87 12.83
N LEU A 261 8.90 -5.42 13.03
CA LEU A 261 10.04 -5.24 12.11
C LEU A 261 9.79 -5.93 10.77
N LEU A 262 9.19 -7.12 10.76
CA LEU A 262 8.82 -7.83 9.54
C LEU A 262 7.77 -7.07 8.74
N SER A 263 6.81 -6.41 9.38
CA SER A 263 5.82 -5.57 8.69
C SER A 263 6.47 -4.42 7.91
N ILE A 264 7.46 -3.75 8.50
CA ILE A 264 8.27 -2.72 7.83
C ILE A 264 9.06 -3.36 6.68
N HIS A 265 9.71 -4.50 6.94
CA HIS A 265 10.52 -5.21 5.95
C HIS A 265 9.69 -5.64 4.73
N PHE A 266 8.55 -6.29 4.94
CA PHE A 266 7.64 -6.71 3.86
C PHE A 266 7.15 -5.53 3.00
N THR A 267 6.91 -4.38 3.63
CA THR A 267 6.29 -3.25 2.93
C THR A 267 7.32 -2.36 2.25
N LEU A 268 8.43 -2.02 2.92
CA LEU A 268 9.33 -0.96 2.47
C LEU A 268 10.65 -1.45 1.88
N SER A 269 11.21 -2.61 2.33
CA SER A 269 12.59 -2.98 2.00
C SER A 269 12.86 -3.13 0.51
N PHE A 270 11.90 -3.65 -0.25
CA PHE A 270 12.03 -3.79 -1.71
C PHE A 270 12.27 -2.43 -2.38
N TYR A 271 11.47 -1.43 -2.04
CA TYR A 271 11.55 -0.09 -2.63
C TYR A 271 12.79 0.66 -2.16
N LEU A 272 13.11 0.58 -0.86
CA LEU A 272 14.30 1.19 -0.30
C LEU A 272 15.58 0.61 -0.93
N CYS A 273 15.64 -0.72 -1.10
CA CYS A 273 16.77 -1.38 -1.77
C CYS A 273 16.94 -0.86 -3.20
N LEU A 274 15.86 -0.75 -3.97
CA LEU A 274 15.91 -0.23 -5.34
C LEU A 274 16.29 1.26 -5.40
N ILE A 275 16.00 2.04 -4.37
CA ILE A 275 16.36 3.47 -4.31
C ILE A 275 17.83 3.66 -3.92
N PHE A 276 18.34 2.94 -2.91
CA PHE A 276 19.65 3.22 -2.32
C PHE A 276 20.81 2.43 -2.91
N VAL A 277 20.56 1.25 -3.49
CA VAL A 277 21.64 0.36 -3.97
C VAL A 277 22.18 0.70 -5.38
N PRO A 278 21.45 1.30 -6.33
CA PRO A 278 21.97 1.55 -7.66
C PRO A 278 22.94 2.73 -7.75
N PRO A 279 23.83 2.74 -8.77
CA PRO A 279 24.67 3.89 -9.07
C PRO A 279 23.81 5.11 -9.47
N LYS A 280 24.39 6.32 -9.36
CA LYS A 280 23.72 7.60 -9.65
C LYS A 280 22.82 7.52 -10.90
N ARG A 281 21.54 7.79 -10.71
CA ARG A 281 20.53 7.79 -11.78
C ARG A 281 20.41 9.19 -12.40
N SER A 282 20.37 9.22 -13.73
CA SER A 282 19.87 10.37 -14.47
C SER A 282 18.35 10.26 -14.59
N ASN A 283 17.62 10.57 -13.52
CA ASN A 283 16.17 10.59 -13.53
C ASN A 283 15.65 11.99 -13.88
N THR A 284 14.46 12.09 -14.44
CA THR A 284 13.79 13.38 -14.64
C THR A 284 13.52 14.05 -13.28
N LEU A 285 13.36 15.37 -13.28
CA LEU A 285 13.09 16.14 -12.06
C LEU A 285 11.82 15.66 -11.36
N SER A 286 10.78 15.32 -12.13
CA SER A 286 9.50 14.80 -11.60
C SER A 286 9.67 13.43 -10.92
N GLU A 287 10.39 12.50 -11.52
CA GLU A 287 10.66 11.18 -10.94
C GLU A 287 11.44 11.30 -9.63
N ASN A 288 12.43 12.18 -9.56
CA ASN A 288 13.17 12.47 -8.34
C ASN A 288 12.28 13.04 -7.22
N MET A 289 11.22 13.80 -7.58
CA MET A 289 10.28 14.34 -6.61
C MET A 289 9.40 13.25 -5.99
N PHE A 290 8.93 12.29 -6.76
CA PHE A 290 8.16 11.16 -6.23
C PHE A 290 8.99 10.30 -5.29
N VAL A 291 10.28 10.06 -5.59
CA VAL A 291 11.20 9.37 -4.68
C VAL A 291 11.36 10.15 -3.37
N LYS A 292 11.57 11.48 -3.44
CA LYS A 292 11.68 12.33 -2.25
C LYS A 292 10.39 12.35 -1.43
N ALA A 293 9.24 12.43 -2.09
CA ALA A 293 7.92 12.38 -1.46
C ALA A 293 7.69 11.03 -0.77
N PHE A 294 8.04 9.91 -1.43
CA PHE A 294 8.01 8.58 -0.83
C PHE A 294 8.89 8.50 0.43
N LEU A 295 10.16 8.92 0.34
CA LEU A 295 11.09 8.88 1.47
C LEU A 295 10.63 9.78 2.62
N LEU A 296 10.15 10.99 2.31
CA LEU A 296 9.61 11.91 3.32
C LEU A 296 8.39 11.30 4.03
N THR A 297 7.45 10.75 3.26
CA THR A 297 6.26 10.12 3.84
C THR A 297 6.64 8.87 4.64
N ALA A 298 7.56 8.04 4.15
CA ALA A 298 8.04 6.86 4.89
C ALA A 298 8.73 7.25 6.20
N PHE A 299 9.54 8.32 6.18
CA PHE A 299 10.22 8.83 7.36
C PHE A 299 9.25 9.38 8.41
N ILE A 300 8.13 9.97 8.01
CA ILE A 300 7.11 10.49 8.92
C ILE A 300 6.16 9.36 9.38
N ASN A 301 5.67 8.55 8.43
CA ASN A 301 4.69 7.51 8.71
C ASN A 301 5.23 6.41 9.62
N THR A 302 6.47 5.95 9.37
CA THR A 302 7.03 4.81 10.13
C THR A 302 7.12 5.08 11.63
N PRO A 303 7.70 6.19 12.12
CA PRO A 303 7.71 6.49 13.55
C PRO A 303 6.31 6.69 14.13
N ILE A 304 5.39 7.34 13.40
CA ILE A 304 4.02 7.56 13.87
C ILE A 304 3.32 6.23 14.07
N VAL A 305 3.41 5.31 13.11
CA VAL A 305 2.82 3.97 13.23
C VAL A 305 3.43 3.21 14.42
N LEU A 306 4.75 3.24 14.59
CA LEU A 306 5.42 2.57 15.72
C LEU A 306 4.97 3.13 17.08
N LEU A 307 4.70 4.43 17.15
CA LEU A 307 4.33 5.10 18.39
C LEU A 307 2.84 4.97 18.74
N THR A 308 1.96 4.88 17.73
CA THR A 308 0.51 5.10 17.92
C THR A 308 -0.38 3.95 17.44
N ALA A 309 0.21 2.89 16.91
CA ALA A 309 -0.55 1.77 16.35
C ALA A 309 0.18 0.44 16.51
N PHE A 310 -0.53 -0.66 16.25
CA PHE A 310 0.09 -1.99 16.20
C PHE A 310 0.89 -2.17 14.91
N ALA A 311 2.20 -2.00 15.00
CA ALA A 311 3.12 -2.04 13.86
C ALA A 311 3.18 -3.40 13.15
N ARG A 312 2.67 -4.47 13.76
CA ARG A 312 2.44 -5.77 13.10
C ARG A 312 1.43 -5.71 11.95
N GLU A 313 0.62 -4.65 11.87
CA GLU A 313 -0.31 -4.40 10.76
C GLU A 313 0.41 -3.71 9.59
N SER A 314 1.00 -4.50 8.69
CA SER A 314 1.80 -3.99 7.56
C SER A 314 1.08 -2.99 6.65
N ARG A 315 -0.27 -3.03 6.58
CA ARG A 315 -1.08 -2.05 5.86
C ARG A 315 -0.81 -0.60 6.29
N LEU A 316 -0.43 -0.38 7.56
CA LEU A 316 -0.15 0.94 8.10
C LEU A 316 1.11 1.58 7.49
N PHE A 317 2.04 0.77 6.98
CA PHE A 317 3.25 1.23 6.29
C PHE A 317 3.07 1.40 4.78
N THR A 318 1.87 1.16 4.24
CA THR A 318 1.60 1.20 2.80
C THR A 318 1.48 2.61 2.24
N LEU A 319 1.10 3.57 3.07
CA LEU A 319 0.79 4.94 2.66
C LEU A 319 1.89 5.60 1.80
N PRO A 320 3.20 5.50 2.11
CA PRO A 320 4.27 6.04 1.26
C PRO A 320 4.29 5.43 -0.14
N LEU A 321 3.89 4.16 -0.27
CA LEU A 321 3.94 3.43 -1.54
C LEU A 321 2.98 3.99 -2.59
N LEU A 322 1.91 4.67 -2.17
CA LEU A 322 0.98 5.35 -3.08
C LEU A 322 1.68 6.41 -3.93
N LEU A 323 2.82 6.91 -3.48
CA LEU A 323 3.65 7.88 -4.21
C LEU A 323 4.64 7.22 -5.16
N ILE A 324 5.15 6.03 -4.85
CA ILE A 324 6.18 5.37 -5.68
C ILE A 324 5.58 4.46 -6.75
N TRP A 325 4.45 3.78 -6.48
CA TRP A 325 3.82 2.87 -7.44
C TRP A 325 3.50 3.51 -8.80
N PRO A 326 2.97 4.75 -8.89
CA PRO A 326 2.63 5.35 -10.19
C PRO A 326 3.81 5.55 -11.12
N VAL A 327 5.02 5.70 -10.58
CA VAL A 327 6.25 5.99 -11.32
C VAL A 327 7.28 4.85 -11.26
N PHE A 328 6.90 3.71 -10.71
CA PHE A 328 7.81 2.61 -10.37
C PHE A 328 8.64 2.13 -11.56
N PHE A 329 8.02 1.75 -12.67
CA PHE A 329 8.76 1.28 -13.86
C PHE A 329 9.44 2.41 -14.66
N GLN A 330 9.04 3.66 -14.48
CA GLN A 330 9.80 4.79 -15.02
C GLN A 330 11.16 4.89 -14.31
N LEU A 331 11.17 4.64 -12.99
CA LEU A 331 12.37 4.71 -12.16
C LEU A 331 13.26 3.46 -12.31
N PHE A 332 12.68 2.26 -12.32
CA PHE A 332 13.38 1.01 -12.05
C PHE A 332 13.41 0.02 -13.23
N ASP A 333 12.83 0.36 -14.42
CA ASP A 333 12.75 -0.55 -15.58
C ASP A 333 14.13 -1.11 -16.00
N LYS A 334 15.16 -0.26 -16.00
CA LYS A 334 16.52 -0.68 -16.36
C LYS A 334 17.12 -1.67 -15.35
N ASP A 335 16.93 -1.41 -14.06
CA ASP A 335 17.45 -2.27 -12.98
C ASP A 335 16.73 -3.62 -12.97
N LEU A 336 15.40 -3.62 -13.10
CA LEU A 336 14.61 -4.84 -13.15
C LEU A 336 14.86 -5.62 -14.45
N SER A 337 14.97 -4.95 -15.58
CA SER A 337 15.32 -5.59 -16.85
C SER A 337 16.71 -6.23 -16.79
N TYR A 338 17.67 -5.61 -16.10
CA TYR A 338 18.96 -6.20 -15.84
C TYR A 338 18.85 -7.42 -14.92
N PHE A 339 18.11 -7.32 -13.81
CA PHE A 339 17.90 -8.43 -12.87
C PHE A 339 17.34 -9.68 -13.57
N PHE A 340 16.38 -9.51 -14.48
CA PHE A 340 15.80 -10.62 -15.26
C PHE A 340 16.61 -10.99 -16.50
N SER A 341 17.80 -10.42 -16.73
CA SER A 341 18.63 -10.71 -17.89
C SER A 341 19.50 -11.98 -17.67
N ARG A 342 19.81 -12.68 -18.78
CA ARG A 342 20.77 -13.80 -18.74
C ARG A 342 22.16 -13.36 -18.27
N ARG A 343 22.52 -12.10 -18.50
CA ARG A 343 23.80 -11.53 -18.08
C ARG A 343 23.89 -11.48 -16.56
N PHE A 344 22.83 -11.02 -15.88
CA PHE A 344 22.78 -11.02 -14.43
C PHE A 344 23.01 -12.42 -13.83
N HIS A 345 22.30 -13.43 -14.34
CA HIS A 345 22.43 -14.80 -13.84
C HIS A 345 23.84 -15.39 -14.10
N LYS A 346 24.44 -15.13 -15.28
CA LYS A 346 25.82 -15.52 -15.54
C LYS A 346 26.80 -14.84 -14.59
N GLU A 347 26.64 -13.55 -14.31
CA GLU A 347 27.50 -12.80 -13.37
C GLU A 347 27.32 -13.28 -11.93
N LEU A 348 26.10 -13.68 -11.56
CA LEU A 348 25.77 -14.17 -10.23
C LEU A 348 26.49 -15.51 -9.92
N PHE A 349 26.60 -16.38 -10.91
CA PHE A 349 27.24 -17.71 -10.80
C PHE A 349 28.60 -17.79 -11.49
N ALA A 350 29.28 -16.66 -11.73
CA ALA A 350 30.51 -16.61 -12.53
C ALA A 350 31.71 -17.30 -11.88
N THR A 351 31.75 -17.51 -10.57
CA THR A 351 32.84 -18.15 -9.84
C THR A 351 32.30 -19.12 -8.79
N ALA A 352 33.07 -20.16 -8.46
CA ALA A 352 32.71 -21.13 -7.42
C ALA A 352 32.42 -20.46 -6.07
N SER A 353 33.22 -19.45 -5.67
CA SER A 353 32.99 -18.67 -4.43
C SER A 353 31.67 -17.89 -4.44
N LYS A 354 31.27 -17.31 -5.60
CA LYS A 354 29.98 -16.63 -5.73
C LYS A 354 28.83 -17.62 -5.63
N SER A 355 28.94 -18.76 -6.33
CA SER A 355 27.93 -19.81 -6.29
C SER A 355 27.75 -20.36 -4.87
N LEU A 356 28.86 -20.62 -4.18
CA LEU A 356 28.82 -21.07 -2.77
C LEU A 356 28.17 -20.06 -1.86
N GLY A 357 28.48 -18.75 -1.98
CA GLY A 357 27.87 -17.70 -1.21
C GLY A 357 26.34 -17.61 -1.39
N ILE A 358 25.86 -17.82 -2.62
CA ILE A 358 24.43 -17.86 -2.90
C ILE A 358 23.78 -19.11 -2.30
N ILE A 359 24.39 -20.27 -2.44
CA ILE A 359 23.87 -21.53 -1.87
C ILE A 359 23.79 -21.44 -0.36
N VAL A 360 24.83 -20.93 0.29
CA VAL A 360 24.85 -20.72 1.74
C VAL A 360 23.74 -19.74 2.16
N PHE A 361 23.62 -18.60 1.46
CA PHE A 361 22.53 -17.67 1.73
C PHE A 361 21.15 -18.30 1.56
N MET A 362 20.93 -19.04 0.47
CA MET A 362 19.65 -19.70 0.20
C MET A 362 19.30 -20.71 1.30
N ALA A 363 20.30 -21.47 1.79
CA ALA A 363 20.11 -22.39 2.91
C ALA A 363 19.69 -21.64 4.20
N PHE A 364 20.40 -20.57 4.56
CA PHE A 364 20.04 -19.75 5.73
C PHE A 364 18.67 -19.07 5.57
N ASN A 365 18.38 -18.54 4.39
CA ASN A 365 17.08 -17.92 4.10
C ASN A 365 15.94 -18.95 4.20
N PHE A 366 16.15 -20.16 3.68
CA PHE A 366 15.21 -21.26 3.80
C PHE A 366 14.94 -21.62 5.28
N ILE A 367 16.01 -21.82 6.05
CA ILE A 367 15.91 -22.11 7.49
C ILE A 367 15.17 -20.97 8.21
N GLY A 368 15.55 -19.73 7.95
CA GLY A 368 14.92 -18.56 8.56
C GLY A 368 13.42 -18.45 8.24
N CYS A 369 13.04 -18.60 6.98
CA CYS A 369 11.65 -18.41 6.54
C CYS A 369 10.75 -19.61 6.85
N PHE A 370 11.21 -20.85 6.67
CA PHE A 370 10.34 -22.02 6.75
C PHE A 370 10.47 -22.79 8.08
N ILE A 371 11.56 -22.63 8.80
CA ILE A 371 11.77 -23.32 10.08
C ILE A 371 11.60 -22.30 11.22
N LEU A 372 12.48 -21.29 11.31
CA LEU A 372 12.46 -20.34 12.43
C LEU A 372 11.18 -19.50 12.46
N TYR A 373 10.75 -18.95 11.34
CA TYR A 373 9.54 -18.14 11.25
C TYR A 373 8.28 -18.88 11.76
N LYS A 374 8.15 -20.17 11.40
CA LYS A 374 7.05 -21.02 11.88
C LYS A 374 7.18 -21.37 13.37
N ASN A 375 8.38 -21.76 13.81
CA ASN A 375 8.64 -22.16 15.20
C ASN A 375 8.48 -20.98 16.17
N LEU A 376 8.74 -19.76 15.73
CA LEU A 376 8.50 -18.53 16.51
C LEU A 376 7.01 -18.14 16.54
N GLY A 377 6.13 -18.85 15.84
CA GLY A 377 4.72 -18.57 15.77
C GLY A 377 4.39 -17.24 15.06
N LEU A 378 5.30 -16.75 14.23
CA LEU A 378 5.24 -15.46 13.52
C LEU A 378 4.29 -15.49 12.32
N GLY A 379 3.51 -16.41 12.13
CA GLY A 379 2.53 -16.45 11.05
C GLY A 379 1.89 -17.81 10.93
N LYS A 380 0.60 -17.82 11.08
CA LYS A 380 -0.19 -19.03 10.81
C LYS A 380 -0.39 -19.25 9.32
N ASN A 381 -0.08 -18.22 8.49
CA ASN A 381 -0.22 -18.27 7.05
C ASN A 381 1.12 -18.61 6.39
N THR A 382 1.17 -19.72 5.67
CA THR A 382 2.37 -20.20 4.97
C THR A 382 2.84 -19.23 3.89
N TYR A 383 1.93 -18.52 3.23
CA TYR A 383 2.27 -17.59 2.15
C TYR A 383 3.16 -16.42 2.61
N PHE A 384 3.13 -16.06 3.88
CA PHE A 384 4.03 -15.03 4.41
C PHE A 384 5.48 -15.50 4.42
N ALA A 385 5.72 -16.77 4.72
CA ALA A 385 7.04 -17.38 4.68
C ALA A 385 7.60 -17.44 3.24
N GLU A 386 6.77 -17.81 2.27
CA GLU A 386 7.14 -17.83 0.87
C GLU A 386 7.44 -16.42 0.34
N TYR A 387 6.60 -15.44 0.70
CA TYR A 387 6.86 -14.06 0.32
C TYR A 387 8.16 -13.53 0.92
N LEU A 388 8.41 -13.81 2.22
CA LEU A 388 9.65 -13.44 2.90
C LEU A 388 10.87 -14.07 2.21
N PHE A 389 10.78 -15.36 1.87
CA PHE A 389 11.84 -16.08 1.17
C PHE A 389 12.16 -15.44 -0.19
N LEU A 390 11.16 -15.12 -0.99
CA LEU A 390 11.32 -14.46 -2.29
C LEU A 390 11.87 -13.03 -2.15
N LEU A 391 11.36 -12.26 -1.20
CA LEU A 391 11.82 -10.90 -0.92
C LEU A 391 13.30 -10.89 -0.52
N ASN A 392 13.68 -11.71 0.45
CA ASN A 392 15.07 -11.83 0.92
C ASN A 392 15.99 -12.28 -0.22
N THR A 393 15.54 -13.25 -1.02
CA THR A 393 16.31 -13.75 -2.18
C THR A 393 16.54 -12.63 -3.20
N PHE A 394 15.50 -11.85 -3.51
CA PHE A 394 15.64 -10.70 -4.40
C PHE A 394 16.62 -9.67 -3.82
N LEU A 395 16.41 -9.24 -2.58
CA LEU A 395 17.24 -8.23 -1.93
C LEU A 395 18.72 -8.64 -1.91
N PHE A 396 19.01 -9.86 -1.45
CA PHE A 396 20.36 -10.36 -1.37
C PHE A 396 21.03 -10.43 -2.75
N THR A 397 20.39 -11.09 -3.71
CA THR A 397 20.98 -11.28 -5.05
C THR A 397 21.17 -9.94 -5.78
N TYR A 398 20.24 -9.01 -5.60
CA TYR A 398 20.33 -7.66 -6.17
C TYR A 398 21.51 -6.88 -5.57
N VAL A 399 21.60 -6.80 -4.24
CA VAL A 399 22.68 -6.12 -3.53
C VAL A 399 24.02 -6.79 -3.85
N TRP A 400 24.10 -8.13 -3.80
CA TRP A 400 25.29 -8.90 -4.12
C TRP A 400 25.85 -8.63 -5.52
N SER A 401 24.95 -8.48 -6.49
CA SER A 401 25.36 -8.15 -7.86
C SER A 401 25.94 -6.74 -8.02
N LYS A 402 25.52 -5.81 -7.16
CA LYS A 402 25.91 -4.39 -7.27
C LYS A 402 27.17 -4.04 -6.48
N LEU A 403 27.33 -4.60 -5.29
CA LEU A 403 28.50 -4.33 -4.42
C LEU A 403 29.85 -4.75 -5.05
N ARG A 404 29.85 -5.64 -6.03
CA ARG A 404 31.08 -6.12 -6.69
C ARG A 404 31.34 -5.49 -8.07
N ARG A 405 30.64 -4.43 -8.41
CA ARG A 405 30.89 -3.62 -9.62
C ARG A 405 31.64 -2.33 -9.34
N GLY A 406 31.80 -1.94 -8.09
CA GLY A 406 32.70 -0.89 -7.63
C GLY A 406 34.07 -1.47 -7.26
#